data_93395b9c7dbc8b1a707536c63ae9ed8f
#
_entry.id   93395b9c7dbc8b1a707536c63ae9ed8f
#
_cell.length_a   1.000
_cell.length_b   1.000
_cell.length_c   1.000
_cell.angle_alpha   90.00
_cell.angle_beta   90.00
_cell.angle_gamma   90.00
#
_symmetry.space_group_name_H-M   'P 1'
#
loop_
_entity.id
_entity.type
_entity.pdbx_description
1 polymer ?
#
loop_
_entity_poly.entity_id
_entity_poly.type
_entity_poly.pdbx_seq_one_letter_code
_entity_poly.pdbx_strand_id
1 'polypeptide(L)'
;MRILLLTHYWAPEVGAPQRRWNRLAEALISRGHELAVLAPAPHYPGGRLLPGGTAHVAGSIRRDVTGAMVHRTIFRPYSSGVCGRGTDQMVAAADSVRLGVARFRGGNRPDVILGSVPGLPTLPAALAVGRVLHRPVVVELRDAWPDLLLSAAQWSEPDACPSALAWAHRARRLHIVDHGTRSLLPPLITRLEREAAAVVTTTDSFAQALRSRGVRRVVTVRNTGAAVQTGRTGADRRRSDGTLHVLYLGTVGRAQGLSFAVRAAHIAQRNGTPVVLRIVGDGAQLQEVAALAHRLAAPVEILPPVPWSEVAEHYAWADTALVSLQDWPAMSVTVPSKLYEIMSAGVHVCASVDGEARRIVEDAGCGDVTAPQDSQALAFLWSALAADRSRLDVTGGRRWLA
;
A
#
# COMPACT_ATOMS: atom_id res chain seq x y z
N MET A 1 -21.85 13.70 13.78
CA MET A 1 -20.73 13.53 14.72
C MET A 1 -19.56 14.35 14.23
N ARG A 2 -18.74 14.85 15.16
CA ARG A 2 -17.46 15.48 14.88
C ARG A 2 -16.35 14.44 14.97
N ILE A 3 -15.61 14.27 13.90
CA ILE A 3 -14.56 13.26 13.77
C ILE A 3 -13.22 13.98 13.65
N LEU A 4 -12.23 13.60 14.46
CA LEU A 4 -10.85 14.06 14.34
C LEU A 4 -9.98 12.92 13.81
N LEU A 5 -9.46 13.07 12.60
CA LEU A 5 -8.56 12.12 11.97
C LEU A 5 -7.10 12.55 12.13
N LEU A 6 -6.26 11.67 12.64
CA LEU A 6 -4.82 11.78 12.58
C LEU A 6 -4.29 10.85 11.49
N THR A 7 -3.55 11.38 10.53
CA THR A 7 -2.95 10.60 9.44
C THR A 7 -1.64 11.21 8.99
N HIS A 8 -0.71 10.36 8.52
CA HIS A 8 0.56 10.84 7.99
C HIS A 8 0.46 11.27 6.52
N TYR A 9 -0.51 10.75 5.77
CA TYR A 9 -0.69 11.02 4.34
C TYR A 9 -2.07 11.56 4.06
N TRP A 10 -2.13 12.71 3.34
CA TRP A 10 -3.38 13.36 2.93
C TRP A 10 -3.21 14.11 1.61
N ALA A 11 -4.31 14.34 0.91
CA ALA A 11 -4.33 15.19 -0.30
C ALA A 11 -3.61 16.54 -0.06
N PRO A 12 -2.93 17.12 -1.08
CA PRO A 12 -2.97 16.78 -2.51
C PRO A 12 -1.99 15.68 -2.95
N GLU A 13 -1.34 15.00 -2.04
CA GLU A 13 -0.49 13.85 -2.38
C GLU A 13 -1.33 12.75 -3.06
N VAL A 14 -0.69 11.99 -3.96
CA VAL A 14 -1.35 10.92 -4.72
C VAL A 14 -0.78 9.57 -4.31
N GLY A 15 -1.64 8.68 -3.81
CA GLY A 15 -1.28 7.33 -3.42
C GLY A 15 -2.49 6.52 -2.96
N ALA A 16 -2.28 5.24 -2.67
CA ALA A 16 -3.35 4.37 -2.16
C ALA A 16 -3.95 4.88 -0.83
N PRO A 17 -3.14 5.41 0.14
CA PRO A 17 -3.67 6.01 1.35
C PRO A 17 -4.65 7.14 1.10
N GLN A 18 -4.25 8.07 0.25
CA GLN A 18 -5.02 9.26 -0.05
C GLN A 18 -6.31 8.92 -0.79
N ARG A 19 -6.25 8.03 -1.80
CA ARG A 19 -7.45 7.57 -2.53
C ARG A 19 -8.49 6.93 -1.60
N ARG A 20 -8.04 6.10 -0.64
CA ARG A 20 -8.92 5.51 0.35
C ARG A 20 -9.57 6.57 1.22
N TRP A 21 -8.78 7.48 1.80
CA TRP A 21 -9.32 8.49 2.70
C TRP A 21 -10.16 9.54 2.00
N ASN A 22 -9.88 9.89 0.75
CA ASN A 22 -10.77 10.76 -0.02
C ASN A 22 -12.20 10.17 -0.09
N ARG A 23 -12.32 8.88 -0.45
CA ARG A 23 -13.63 8.21 -0.51
C ARG A 23 -14.31 8.09 0.85
N LEU A 24 -13.54 7.72 1.88
CA LEU A 24 -14.09 7.64 3.24
C LEU A 24 -14.53 9.01 3.75
N ALA A 25 -13.75 10.06 3.48
CA ALA A 25 -14.10 11.44 3.84
C ALA A 25 -15.37 11.89 3.15
N GLU A 26 -15.49 11.71 1.84
CA GLU A 26 -16.70 11.99 1.07
C GLU A 26 -17.92 11.23 1.63
N ALA A 27 -17.74 9.94 1.93
CA ALA A 27 -18.81 9.11 2.48
C ALA A 27 -19.23 9.53 3.90
N LEU A 28 -18.31 9.99 4.74
CA LEU A 28 -18.61 10.48 6.09
C LEU A 28 -19.31 11.84 6.02
N ILE A 29 -18.79 12.76 5.20
CA ILE A 29 -19.33 14.12 5.08
C ILE A 29 -20.72 14.10 4.43
N SER A 30 -20.93 13.27 3.40
CA SER A 30 -22.25 13.10 2.77
C SER A 30 -23.32 12.55 3.73
N ARG A 31 -22.89 11.86 4.80
CA ARG A 31 -23.77 11.41 5.90
C ARG A 31 -23.96 12.44 7.03
N GLY A 32 -23.50 13.68 6.82
CA GLY A 32 -23.65 14.77 7.78
C GLY A 32 -22.67 14.74 8.94
N HIS A 33 -21.51 14.07 8.80
CA HIS A 33 -20.45 14.13 9.79
C HIS A 33 -19.47 15.30 9.48
N GLU A 34 -18.95 15.91 10.52
CA GLU A 34 -17.87 16.90 10.41
C GLU A 34 -16.53 16.19 10.53
N LEU A 35 -15.65 16.40 9.57
CA LEU A 35 -14.33 15.78 9.55
C LEU A 35 -13.24 16.85 9.64
N ALA A 36 -12.46 16.81 10.73
CA ALA A 36 -11.20 17.53 10.87
C ALA A 36 -10.03 16.56 10.72
N VAL A 37 -9.00 16.98 10.01
CA VAL A 37 -7.82 16.16 9.72
C VAL A 37 -6.55 16.83 10.21
N LEU A 38 -5.73 16.11 10.96
CA LEU A 38 -4.35 16.47 11.28
C LEU A 38 -3.42 15.66 10.38
N ALA A 39 -2.74 16.34 9.46
CA ALA A 39 -1.81 15.72 8.51
C ALA A 39 -0.64 16.64 8.24
N PRO A 40 0.59 16.12 8.03
CA PRO A 40 1.75 16.97 7.70
C PRO A 40 1.56 17.69 6.36
N ALA A 41 2.41 18.68 6.12
CA ALA A 41 2.51 19.32 4.82
C ALA A 41 2.82 18.27 3.74
N PRO A 42 2.25 18.39 2.52
CA PRO A 42 2.41 17.38 1.47
C PRO A 42 3.87 17.18 1.07
N HIS A 43 4.36 15.96 1.14
CA HIS A 43 5.78 15.62 0.93
C HIS A 43 6.03 14.23 0.31
N TYR A 44 4.99 13.42 0.16
CA TYR A 44 5.11 12.07 -0.42
C TYR A 44 5.03 12.13 -1.96
N PRO A 45 5.87 11.34 -2.70
CA PRO A 45 6.75 10.28 -2.21
C PRO A 45 8.18 10.72 -1.84
N GLY A 46 8.63 11.87 -2.26
CA GLY A 46 10.05 12.25 -2.24
C GLY A 46 10.61 12.74 -0.91
N GLY A 47 9.81 12.86 0.16
CA GLY A 47 10.26 13.40 1.44
C GLY A 47 10.62 14.90 1.40
N ARG A 48 10.12 15.62 0.40
CA ARG A 48 10.28 17.08 0.22
C ARG A 48 8.92 17.69 -0.06
N LEU A 49 8.73 18.95 0.33
CA LEU A 49 7.48 19.66 0.03
C LEU A 49 7.17 19.60 -1.47
N LEU A 50 5.94 19.25 -1.78
CA LEU A 50 5.47 19.25 -3.17
C LEU A 50 5.42 20.69 -3.70
N PRO A 51 5.68 20.90 -5.02
CA PRO A 51 5.50 22.18 -5.68
C PRO A 51 4.10 22.77 -5.41
N GLY A 52 4.02 24.09 -5.21
CA GLY A 52 2.77 24.76 -4.81
C GLY A 52 2.42 24.66 -3.33
N GLY A 53 3.30 24.06 -2.52
CA GLY A 53 3.09 23.73 -1.11
C GLY A 53 2.97 24.92 -0.15
N THR A 54 3.17 26.18 -0.55
CA THR A 54 2.96 27.35 0.31
C THR A 54 1.53 27.46 0.86
N ALA A 55 0.54 26.91 0.13
CA ALA A 55 -0.84 26.81 0.58
C ALA A 55 -1.07 25.74 1.66
N HIS A 56 -0.11 24.83 1.87
CA HIS A 56 -0.20 23.67 2.74
C HIS A 56 0.93 23.61 3.80
N VAL A 57 1.48 24.76 4.15
CA VAL A 57 2.55 24.83 5.17
C VAL A 57 2.04 24.46 6.56
N ALA A 58 2.95 24.04 7.43
CA ALA A 58 2.65 23.73 8.82
C ALA A 58 1.90 24.89 9.51
N GLY A 59 0.86 24.56 10.26
CA GLY A 59 0.00 25.53 10.93
C GLY A 59 -1.18 26.04 10.09
N SER A 60 -1.18 25.85 8.76
CA SER A 60 -2.31 26.24 7.90
C SER A 60 -3.55 25.38 8.17
N ILE A 61 -4.73 26.00 7.96
CA ILE A 61 -6.03 25.36 8.09
C ILE A 61 -6.82 25.66 6.83
N ARG A 62 -7.28 24.60 6.13
CA ARG A 62 -8.04 24.76 4.91
C ARG A 62 -9.07 23.67 4.76
N ARG A 63 -10.21 24.01 4.14
CA ARG A 63 -11.16 23.01 3.66
C ARG A 63 -10.65 22.45 2.34
N ASP A 64 -10.60 21.14 2.21
CA ASP A 64 -10.19 20.46 0.99
C ASP A 64 -11.39 20.14 0.07
N VAL A 65 -11.11 19.46 -1.05
CA VAL A 65 -12.12 19.10 -2.06
C VAL A 65 -13.18 18.11 -1.55
N THR A 66 -12.88 17.34 -0.50
CA THR A 66 -13.83 16.41 0.13
C THR A 66 -14.77 17.14 1.10
N GLY A 67 -14.45 18.38 1.46
CA GLY A 67 -15.13 19.15 2.48
C GLY A 67 -14.53 19.02 3.88
N ALA A 68 -13.47 18.20 4.06
CA ALA A 68 -12.78 18.05 5.33
C ALA A 68 -11.97 19.30 5.70
N MET A 69 -11.91 19.63 7.00
CA MET A 69 -11.08 20.73 7.51
C MET A 69 -9.69 20.22 7.84
N VAL A 70 -8.72 20.52 7.01
CA VAL A 70 -7.33 20.02 7.13
C VAL A 70 -6.47 21.00 7.88
N HIS A 71 -5.89 20.55 8.98
CA HIS A 71 -4.92 21.26 9.80
C HIS A 71 -3.53 20.67 9.51
N ARG A 72 -2.62 21.45 8.95
CA ARG A 72 -1.28 20.95 8.60
C ARG A 72 -0.36 20.94 9.80
N THR A 73 0.23 19.79 10.08
CA THR A 73 1.27 19.61 11.10
C THR A 73 2.65 19.85 10.52
N ILE A 74 3.65 19.95 11.40
CA ILE A 74 5.05 20.03 11.03
C ILE A 74 5.45 18.77 10.26
N PHE A 75 6.28 18.95 9.27
CA PHE A 75 6.93 17.93 8.48
C PHE A 75 8.43 18.14 8.52
N ARG A 76 9.20 17.08 8.54
CA ARG A 76 10.66 17.12 8.47
C ARG A 76 11.13 16.53 7.14
N PRO A 77 11.83 17.31 6.28
CA PRO A 77 12.39 16.78 5.05
C PRO A 77 13.33 15.59 5.30
N TYR A 78 13.24 14.57 4.46
CA TYR A 78 14.12 13.41 4.54
C TYR A 78 14.55 12.98 3.12
N SER A 79 15.75 12.39 3.03
CA SER A 79 16.20 11.64 1.86
C SER A 79 15.72 10.20 1.96
N SER A 80 15.90 9.42 0.89
CA SER A 80 15.58 7.98 0.87
C SER A 80 16.18 7.25 2.07
N GLY A 81 15.34 6.52 2.82
CA GLY A 81 15.79 5.71 3.95
C GLY A 81 14.72 5.53 5.02
N VAL A 82 14.76 4.38 5.72
CA VAL A 82 13.77 4.03 6.76
C VAL A 82 13.90 4.96 7.97
N CYS A 83 15.12 5.31 8.39
CA CYS A 83 15.37 6.16 9.55
C CYS A 83 14.86 7.60 9.34
N GLY A 84 15.10 8.18 8.16
CA GLY A 84 14.63 9.53 7.84
C GLY A 84 13.11 9.64 7.85
N ARG A 85 12.44 8.67 7.22
CA ARG A 85 10.98 8.57 7.20
C ARG A 85 10.40 8.33 8.60
N GLY A 86 11.01 7.46 9.40
CA GLY A 86 10.58 7.20 10.77
C GLY A 86 10.67 8.45 11.65
N THR A 87 11.74 9.23 11.51
CA THR A 87 11.92 10.49 12.25
C THR A 87 10.87 11.53 11.85
N ASP A 88 10.57 11.68 10.56
CA ASP A 88 9.51 12.57 10.08
C ASP A 88 8.14 12.15 10.63
N GLN A 89 7.83 10.86 10.60
CA GLN A 89 6.58 10.33 11.17
C GLN A 89 6.46 10.65 12.68
N MET A 90 7.55 10.55 13.44
CA MET A 90 7.54 10.92 14.86
C MET A 90 7.30 12.41 15.06
N VAL A 91 7.95 13.27 14.28
CA VAL A 91 7.77 14.74 14.36
C VAL A 91 6.32 15.11 14.02
N ALA A 92 5.77 14.58 12.95
CA ALA A 92 4.38 14.83 12.55
C ALA A 92 3.37 14.31 13.59
N ALA A 93 3.62 13.13 14.18
CA ALA A 93 2.78 12.56 15.23
C ALA A 93 2.83 13.40 16.52
N ALA A 94 4.00 13.86 16.95
CA ALA A 94 4.15 14.73 18.12
C ALA A 94 3.41 16.06 17.92
N ASP A 95 3.52 16.67 16.75
CA ASP A 95 2.80 17.90 16.43
C ASP A 95 1.29 17.68 16.31
N SER A 96 0.88 16.50 15.82
CA SER A 96 -0.55 16.08 15.83
C SER A 96 -1.11 16.00 17.25
N VAL A 97 -0.34 15.52 18.22
CA VAL A 97 -0.76 15.55 19.64
C VAL A 97 -0.88 16.98 20.13
N ARG A 98 0.13 17.82 19.88
CA ARG A 98 0.12 19.24 20.29
C ARG A 98 -1.10 19.97 19.72
N LEU A 99 -1.33 19.89 18.40
CA LEU A 99 -2.45 20.55 17.74
C LEU A 99 -3.79 19.95 18.14
N GLY A 100 -3.88 18.63 18.23
CA GLY A 100 -5.09 17.92 18.65
C GLY A 100 -5.55 18.34 20.03
N VAL A 101 -4.64 18.41 20.99
CA VAL A 101 -4.93 18.87 22.33
C VAL A 101 -5.21 20.37 22.39
N ALA A 102 -4.48 21.21 21.66
CA ALA A 102 -4.64 22.66 21.74
C ALA A 102 -5.94 23.16 21.09
N ARG A 103 -6.31 22.61 19.93
CA ARG A 103 -7.39 23.14 19.09
C ARG A 103 -8.75 22.47 19.28
N PHE A 104 -8.76 21.24 19.83
CA PHE A 104 -9.96 20.42 19.91
C PHE A 104 -10.47 20.25 21.35
N ARG A 105 -10.39 21.30 22.14
CA ARG A 105 -10.95 21.40 23.50
C ARG A 105 -12.25 22.20 23.49
N GLY A 106 -12.99 22.13 24.59
CA GLY A 106 -14.23 22.89 24.76
C GLY A 106 -15.26 22.59 23.71
N GLY A 107 -15.85 23.62 23.08
CA GLY A 107 -16.88 23.51 22.04
C GLY A 107 -16.46 22.82 20.75
N ASN A 108 -15.14 22.75 20.50
CA ASN A 108 -14.59 22.08 19.30
C ASN A 108 -14.24 20.60 19.53
N ARG A 109 -14.60 20.04 20.66
CA ARG A 109 -14.25 18.69 21.05
C ARG A 109 -14.87 17.65 20.10
N PRO A 110 -14.05 16.71 19.54
CA PRO A 110 -14.59 15.66 18.67
C PRO A 110 -15.40 14.63 19.46
N ASP A 111 -16.27 13.91 18.80
CA ASP A 111 -17.00 12.78 19.38
C ASP A 111 -16.14 11.50 19.36
N VAL A 112 -15.31 11.37 18.32
CA VAL A 112 -14.41 10.24 18.10
C VAL A 112 -13.11 10.69 17.45
N ILE A 113 -12.02 10.00 17.79
CA ILE A 113 -10.70 10.19 17.18
C ILE A 113 -10.39 8.99 16.31
N LEU A 114 -9.96 9.23 15.08
CA LEU A 114 -9.47 8.21 14.17
C LEU A 114 -7.95 8.35 14.02
N GLY A 115 -7.21 7.26 14.15
CA GLY A 115 -5.78 7.21 13.85
C GLY A 115 -5.53 6.29 12.65
N SER A 116 -5.18 6.84 11.47
CA SER A 116 -4.85 6.01 10.30
C SER A 116 -3.35 5.74 10.26
N VAL A 117 -3.00 4.47 10.34
CA VAL A 117 -1.62 3.97 10.48
C VAL A 117 -1.14 3.32 9.19
N PRO A 118 -0.51 4.10 8.29
CA PRO A 118 0.71 3.65 7.63
C PRO A 118 1.98 4.15 8.32
N GLY A 119 1.88 5.19 9.18
CA GLY A 119 2.96 5.66 10.04
C GLY A 119 2.75 5.18 11.49
N LEU A 120 3.55 4.23 11.97
CA LEU A 120 3.40 3.67 13.32
C LEU A 120 3.24 4.69 14.46
N PRO A 121 3.97 5.84 14.47
CA PRO A 121 3.81 6.85 15.51
C PRO A 121 2.42 7.48 15.61
N THR A 122 1.59 7.37 14.57
CA THR A 122 0.20 7.85 14.59
C THR A 122 -0.66 7.07 15.60
N LEU A 123 -0.36 5.79 15.84
CA LEU A 123 -1.09 4.96 16.80
C LEU A 123 -1.00 5.51 18.23
N PRO A 124 0.18 5.63 18.85
CA PRO A 124 0.28 6.22 20.19
C PRO A 124 -0.17 7.69 20.23
N ALA A 125 0.02 8.46 19.17
CA ALA A 125 -0.42 9.85 19.09
C ALA A 125 -1.96 9.96 19.18
N ALA A 126 -2.69 9.15 18.42
CA ALA A 126 -4.16 9.13 18.47
C ALA A 126 -4.68 8.72 19.87
N LEU A 127 -4.06 7.70 20.48
CA LEU A 127 -4.40 7.27 21.84
C LEU A 127 -4.11 8.36 22.87
N ALA A 128 -2.99 9.08 22.76
CA ALA A 128 -2.65 10.20 23.64
C ALA A 128 -3.68 11.33 23.54
N VAL A 129 -4.05 11.75 22.32
CA VAL A 129 -5.10 12.75 22.09
C VAL A 129 -6.44 12.27 22.67
N GLY A 130 -6.78 10.99 22.46
CA GLY A 130 -8.01 10.37 22.99
C GLY A 130 -8.08 10.42 24.51
N ARG A 131 -6.97 10.09 25.19
CA ARG A 131 -6.89 10.16 26.66
C ARG A 131 -7.06 11.59 27.18
N VAL A 132 -6.35 12.56 26.59
CA VAL A 132 -6.42 13.96 27.04
C VAL A 132 -7.79 14.57 26.76
N LEU A 133 -8.40 14.25 25.65
CA LEU A 133 -9.73 14.77 25.29
C LEU A 133 -10.88 13.91 25.88
N HIS A 134 -10.60 12.79 26.56
CA HIS A 134 -11.56 11.80 27.03
C HIS A 134 -12.53 11.38 25.94
N ARG A 135 -11.99 10.92 24.79
CA ARG A 135 -12.78 10.46 23.63
C ARG A 135 -12.34 9.06 23.18
N PRO A 136 -13.29 8.27 22.68
CA PRO A 136 -12.95 6.96 22.11
C PRO A 136 -12.04 7.14 20.90
N VAL A 137 -11.08 6.20 20.77
CA VAL A 137 -10.13 6.17 19.67
C VAL A 137 -10.42 4.93 18.83
N VAL A 138 -10.59 5.14 17.55
CA VAL A 138 -10.62 4.08 16.52
C VAL A 138 -9.31 4.15 15.76
N VAL A 139 -8.64 3.02 15.60
CA VAL A 139 -7.37 2.91 14.88
C VAL A 139 -7.60 2.16 13.59
N GLU A 140 -7.16 2.72 12.48
CA GLU A 140 -7.13 2.05 11.19
C GLU A 140 -5.73 1.51 10.92
N LEU A 141 -5.61 0.19 10.84
CA LEU A 141 -4.39 -0.53 10.47
C LEU A 141 -4.55 -1.05 9.04
N ARG A 142 -3.78 -0.49 8.12
CA ARG A 142 -3.84 -0.88 6.69
C ARG A 142 -2.76 -1.85 6.29
N ASP A 143 -1.69 -1.88 7.04
CA ASP A 143 -0.57 -2.79 6.92
C ASP A 143 -0.50 -3.70 8.14
N ALA A 144 0.01 -4.91 7.99
CA ALA A 144 0.05 -5.93 9.04
C ALA A 144 1.13 -5.61 10.09
N TRP A 145 0.92 -4.59 10.88
CA TRP A 145 1.74 -4.29 12.04
C TRP A 145 1.30 -5.15 13.24
N PRO A 146 2.21 -5.62 14.09
CA PRO A 146 3.67 -5.46 14.02
C PRO A 146 4.40 -6.50 13.14
N ASP A 147 3.70 -7.42 12.45
CA ASP A 147 4.28 -8.56 11.73
C ASP A 147 5.28 -8.10 10.64
N LEU A 148 5.03 -6.96 10.04
CA LEU A 148 5.97 -6.34 9.10
C LEU A 148 7.33 -6.03 9.73
N LEU A 149 7.39 -5.69 11.03
CA LEU A 149 8.67 -5.47 11.71
C LEU A 149 9.46 -6.76 11.86
N LEU A 150 8.78 -7.90 12.03
CA LEU A 150 9.43 -9.20 12.11
C LEU A 150 10.06 -9.61 10.78
N SER A 151 9.48 -9.18 9.67
CA SER A 151 10.03 -9.37 8.33
C SER A 151 11.11 -8.33 7.96
N ALA A 152 11.37 -7.33 8.80
CA ALA A 152 12.31 -6.23 8.50
C ALA A 152 13.75 -6.69 8.28
N ALA A 153 14.16 -7.85 8.81
CA ALA A 153 15.46 -8.46 8.50
C ALA A 153 15.62 -8.82 7.02
N GLN A 154 14.50 -9.18 6.38
CA GLN A 154 14.47 -9.54 4.97
C GLN A 154 14.42 -8.29 4.05
N TRP A 155 14.20 -7.09 4.64
CA TRP A 155 14.23 -5.83 3.89
C TRP A 155 15.65 -5.30 3.71
N SER A 156 16.60 -5.79 4.52
CA SER A 156 17.98 -5.33 4.57
C SER A 156 18.86 -6.30 3.79
N GLU A 157 18.84 -6.25 2.45
CA GLU A 157 20.08 -6.49 1.72
C GLU A 157 20.96 -5.25 1.90
N PRO A 158 22.25 -5.41 2.15
CA PRO A 158 23.14 -4.27 2.32
C PRO A 158 23.24 -3.55 0.96
N ASP A 159 22.57 -2.40 0.83
CA ASP A 159 22.98 -1.42 -0.16
C ASP A 159 24.46 -1.14 0.14
N ALA A 160 25.33 -1.58 -0.75
CA ALA A 160 26.76 -1.40 -0.65
C ALA A 160 27.10 0.08 -0.51
N CYS A 161 27.27 0.54 0.71
CA CYS A 161 27.82 1.85 1.01
C CYS A 161 29.34 1.74 1.07
N PRO A 162 30.11 2.54 0.28
CA PRO A 162 31.54 2.34 0.07
C PRO A 162 32.45 2.81 1.22
N SER A 163 32.06 2.68 2.47
CA SER A 163 32.92 3.01 3.61
C SER A 163 32.80 1.98 4.75
N ALA A 164 33.32 0.79 4.47
CA ALA A 164 33.25 -0.37 5.37
C ALA A 164 33.90 -0.20 6.75
N LEU A 165 34.75 0.78 6.98
CA LEU A 165 35.49 0.96 8.25
C LEU A 165 34.81 1.86 9.28
N ALA A 166 34.01 2.82 8.87
CA ALA A 166 33.25 3.65 9.79
C ALA A 166 31.99 2.96 10.35
N TRP A 167 31.54 1.87 9.72
CA TRP A 167 30.33 1.13 10.04
C TRP A 167 30.53 0.02 11.06
N ALA A 168 31.71 -0.58 11.17
CA ALA A 168 31.94 -1.68 12.10
C ALA A 168 31.76 -1.27 13.58
N HIS A 169 32.08 -0.04 13.96
CA HIS A 169 31.84 0.49 15.31
C HIS A 169 30.38 0.98 15.53
N ARG A 170 29.70 1.41 14.48
CA ARG A 170 28.27 1.75 14.54
C ARG A 170 27.36 0.53 14.48
N ALA A 171 27.74 -0.49 13.73
CA ALA A 171 26.99 -1.74 13.59
C ALA A 171 26.84 -2.50 14.93
N ARG A 172 27.83 -2.48 15.80
CA ARG A 172 27.71 -3.08 17.15
C ARG A 172 26.68 -2.38 18.03
N ARG A 173 26.54 -1.07 17.94
CA ARG A 173 25.48 -0.32 18.65
C ARG A 173 24.11 -0.49 17.99
N LEU A 174 24.08 -0.63 16.66
CA LEU A 174 22.86 -0.89 15.90
C LEU A 174 22.32 -2.30 16.11
N HIS A 175 23.17 -3.33 16.29
CA HIS A 175 22.72 -4.68 16.63
C HIS A 175 22.00 -4.78 17.99
N ILE A 176 22.43 -4.02 18.98
CA ILE A 176 21.74 -3.98 20.29
C ILE A 176 20.41 -3.24 20.18
N VAL A 177 20.35 -2.16 19.39
CA VAL A 177 19.12 -1.43 19.10
C VAL A 177 18.18 -2.27 18.24
N ASP A 178 18.70 -3.03 17.27
CA ASP A 178 17.91 -3.89 16.37
C ASP A 178 17.29 -5.08 17.12
N HIS A 179 18.02 -5.73 18.01
CA HIS A 179 17.48 -6.81 18.85
C HIS A 179 16.46 -6.29 19.88
N GLY A 180 16.73 -5.16 20.52
CA GLY A 180 15.81 -4.55 21.48
C GLY A 180 14.51 -4.04 20.80
N THR A 181 14.62 -3.44 19.64
CA THR A 181 13.43 -2.96 18.88
C THR A 181 12.59 -4.11 18.34
N ARG A 182 13.20 -5.18 17.85
CA ARG A 182 12.47 -6.37 17.35
C ARG A 182 11.77 -7.17 18.44
N SER A 183 12.31 -7.18 19.67
CA SER A 183 11.69 -7.90 20.78
C SER A 183 10.67 -7.08 21.58
N LEU A 184 10.84 -5.76 21.69
CA LEU A 184 10.00 -4.91 22.53
C LEU A 184 8.88 -4.18 21.77
N LEU A 185 9.10 -3.81 20.49
CA LEU A 185 8.11 -3.08 19.71
C LEU A 185 6.84 -3.90 19.39
N PRO A 186 6.89 -5.17 18.98
CA PRO A 186 5.69 -5.94 18.69
C PRO A 186 4.74 -6.05 19.87
N PRO A 187 5.15 -6.43 21.10
CA PRO A 187 4.25 -6.49 22.24
C PRO A 187 3.73 -5.10 22.65
N LEU A 188 4.52 -4.04 22.49
CA LEU A 188 4.07 -2.67 22.74
C LEU A 188 2.97 -2.25 21.75
N ILE A 189 3.17 -2.50 20.45
CA ILE A 189 2.17 -2.20 19.43
C ILE A 189 0.88 -2.97 19.72
N THR A 190 0.96 -4.28 19.99
CA THR A 190 -0.19 -5.10 20.33
C THR A 190 -0.92 -4.59 21.59
N ARG A 191 -0.18 -4.09 22.58
CA ARG A 191 -0.79 -3.45 23.75
C ARG A 191 -1.58 -2.20 23.37
N LEU A 192 -0.99 -1.32 22.53
CA LEU A 192 -1.64 -0.09 22.05
C LEU A 192 -2.87 -0.40 21.19
N GLU A 193 -2.82 -1.44 20.37
CA GLU A 193 -3.97 -1.91 19.58
C GLU A 193 -5.14 -2.33 20.49
N ARG A 194 -4.86 -3.00 21.60
CA ARG A 194 -5.88 -3.42 22.59
C ARG A 194 -6.50 -2.25 23.36
N GLU A 195 -5.79 -1.12 23.47
CA GLU A 195 -6.30 0.08 24.13
C GLU A 195 -7.29 0.89 23.27
N ALA A 196 -7.30 0.66 21.95
CA ALA A 196 -8.24 1.30 21.06
C ALA A 196 -9.69 0.83 21.34
N ALA A 197 -10.66 1.74 21.22
CA ALA A 197 -12.08 1.41 21.34
C ALA A 197 -12.54 0.46 20.23
N ALA A 198 -11.94 0.58 19.04
CA ALA A 198 -12.07 -0.35 17.93
C ALA A 198 -10.86 -0.23 17.01
N VAL A 199 -10.58 -1.32 16.29
CA VAL A 199 -9.57 -1.35 15.21
C VAL A 199 -10.28 -1.64 13.90
N VAL A 200 -9.96 -0.84 12.88
CA VAL A 200 -10.38 -1.06 11.49
C VAL A 200 -9.20 -1.62 10.72
N THR A 201 -9.42 -2.68 9.96
CA THR A 201 -8.41 -3.24 9.06
C THR A 201 -8.97 -3.44 7.66
N THR A 202 -8.10 -3.75 6.70
CA THR A 202 -8.46 -3.86 5.28
C THR A 202 -8.78 -5.28 4.84
N THR A 203 -8.52 -6.28 5.70
CA THR A 203 -8.67 -7.71 5.38
C THR A 203 -9.25 -8.50 6.54
N ASP A 204 -9.99 -9.57 6.25
CA ASP A 204 -10.58 -10.43 7.28
C ASP A 204 -9.53 -11.30 7.97
N SER A 205 -8.52 -11.73 7.23
CA SER A 205 -7.40 -12.48 7.80
C SER A 205 -6.63 -11.67 8.82
N PHE A 206 -6.38 -10.37 8.53
CA PHE A 206 -5.72 -9.50 9.51
C PHE A 206 -6.65 -9.17 10.69
N ALA A 207 -7.96 -9.01 10.44
CA ALA A 207 -8.93 -8.87 11.53
C ALA A 207 -8.92 -10.09 12.46
N GLN A 208 -8.83 -11.30 11.91
CA GLN A 208 -8.71 -12.52 12.70
C GLN A 208 -7.41 -12.56 13.50
N ALA A 209 -6.27 -12.19 12.89
CA ALA A 209 -4.99 -12.09 13.58
C ALA A 209 -5.02 -11.08 14.75
N LEU A 210 -5.67 -9.92 14.57
CA LEU A 210 -5.85 -8.94 15.64
C LEU A 210 -6.73 -9.47 16.78
N ARG A 211 -7.82 -10.18 16.46
CA ARG A 211 -8.68 -10.80 17.48
C ARG A 211 -7.93 -11.86 18.27
N SER A 212 -7.13 -12.71 17.62
CA SER A 212 -6.29 -13.71 18.31
C SER A 212 -5.25 -13.08 19.24
N ARG A 213 -4.82 -11.84 18.94
CA ARG A 213 -3.96 -11.03 19.82
C ARG A 213 -4.72 -10.34 20.95
N GLY A 214 -6.03 -10.52 21.06
CA GLY A 214 -6.87 -9.97 22.12
C GLY A 214 -7.42 -8.57 21.85
N VAL A 215 -7.43 -8.09 20.61
CA VAL A 215 -8.15 -6.85 20.24
C VAL A 215 -9.65 -7.15 20.23
N ARG A 216 -10.41 -6.43 21.08
CA ARG A 216 -11.82 -6.77 21.33
C ARG A 216 -12.77 -6.46 20.19
N ARG A 217 -12.61 -5.30 19.56
CA ARG A 217 -13.48 -4.83 18.47
C ARG A 217 -12.63 -4.61 17.22
N VAL A 218 -12.78 -5.49 16.26
CA VAL A 218 -12.11 -5.38 14.96
C VAL A 218 -13.15 -5.43 13.86
N VAL A 219 -13.10 -4.45 12.97
CA VAL A 219 -13.98 -4.32 11.81
C VAL A 219 -13.14 -4.33 10.54
N THR A 220 -13.56 -5.09 9.55
CA THR A 220 -12.94 -5.06 8.22
C THR A 220 -13.65 -4.03 7.36
N VAL A 221 -12.88 -3.07 6.85
CA VAL A 221 -13.31 -2.13 5.81
C VAL A 221 -12.33 -2.26 4.64
N ARG A 222 -12.68 -3.07 3.66
CA ARG A 222 -11.82 -3.39 2.52
C ARG A 222 -11.39 -2.14 1.75
N ASN A 223 -10.23 -2.22 1.10
CA ASN A 223 -9.88 -1.25 0.09
C ASN A 223 -10.87 -1.41 -1.09
N THR A 224 -11.33 -0.30 -1.61
CA THR A 224 -12.10 -0.29 -2.86
C THR A 224 -11.17 0.08 -3.99
N GLY A 225 -11.14 -0.70 -5.06
CA GLY A 225 -10.51 -0.29 -6.31
C GLY A 225 -11.19 0.98 -6.84
N ALA A 226 -10.44 1.87 -7.46
CA ALA A 226 -11.07 2.89 -8.27
C ALA A 226 -11.78 2.22 -9.44
N ALA A 227 -12.98 2.65 -9.78
CA ALA A 227 -13.66 2.13 -10.95
C ALA A 227 -12.83 2.48 -12.21
N VAL A 228 -12.30 1.45 -12.86
CA VAL A 228 -11.56 1.59 -14.11
C VAL A 228 -12.45 1.07 -15.23
N GLN A 229 -12.81 1.95 -16.14
CA GLN A 229 -13.56 1.59 -17.33
C GLN A 229 -12.61 1.51 -18.53
N THR A 230 -12.34 0.30 -19.00
CA THR A 230 -11.39 0.07 -20.11
C THR A 230 -12.03 0.22 -21.48
N GLY A 231 -13.37 0.28 -21.57
CA GLY A 231 -14.10 0.30 -22.84
C GLY A 231 -13.96 -0.97 -23.70
N ARG A 232 -13.20 -1.98 -23.23
CA ARG A 232 -12.95 -3.24 -23.96
C ARG A 232 -13.63 -4.42 -23.30
N THR A 233 -14.15 -5.31 -24.14
CA THR A 233 -14.66 -6.63 -23.76
C THR A 233 -13.56 -7.70 -23.90
N GLY A 234 -13.77 -8.88 -23.33
CA GLY A 234 -12.82 -10.00 -23.47
C GLY A 234 -12.53 -10.36 -24.94
N ALA A 235 -13.55 -10.27 -25.82
CA ALA A 235 -13.40 -10.55 -27.25
C ALA A 235 -12.42 -9.59 -27.96
N ASP A 236 -12.39 -8.31 -27.54
CA ASP A 236 -11.50 -7.28 -28.12
C ASP A 236 -10.03 -7.44 -27.70
N ARG A 237 -9.72 -8.35 -26.77
CA ARG A 237 -8.37 -8.61 -26.26
C ARG A 237 -7.60 -9.63 -27.08
N ARG A 238 -8.26 -10.31 -28.04
CA ARG A 238 -7.60 -11.28 -28.92
C ARG A 238 -6.77 -10.55 -29.97
N ARG A 239 -5.45 -10.49 -29.75
CA ARG A 239 -4.51 -9.92 -30.72
C ARG A 239 -4.13 -10.96 -31.77
N SER A 240 -3.87 -10.46 -32.98
CA SER A 240 -3.48 -11.28 -34.13
C SER A 240 -2.04 -11.83 -34.06
N ASP A 241 -1.18 -11.20 -33.25
CA ASP A 241 0.25 -11.57 -33.13
C ASP A 241 0.55 -12.70 -32.14
N GLY A 242 -0.47 -13.18 -31.41
CA GLY A 242 -0.33 -14.28 -30.42
C GLY A 242 0.44 -13.92 -29.16
N THR A 243 0.98 -12.69 -29.03
CA THR A 243 1.77 -12.26 -27.88
C THR A 243 0.90 -12.07 -26.63
N LEU A 244 1.29 -12.64 -25.49
CA LEU A 244 0.64 -12.41 -24.22
C LEU A 244 1.14 -11.11 -23.59
N HIS A 245 0.24 -10.17 -23.37
CA HIS A 245 0.52 -8.89 -22.73
C HIS A 245 0.23 -8.92 -21.24
N VAL A 246 1.28 -8.93 -20.44
CA VAL A 246 1.22 -8.94 -18.99
C VAL A 246 1.49 -7.53 -18.47
N LEU A 247 0.58 -6.95 -17.69
CA LEU A 247 0.74 -5.64 -17.08
C LEU A 247 1.03 -5.73 -15.59
N TYR A 248 2.06 -5.03 -15.14
CA TYR A 248 2.19 -4.63 -13.76
C TYR A 248 2.08 -3.10 -13.67
N LEU A 249 1.13 -2.58 -12.89
CA LEU A 249 0.94 -1.14 -12.70
C LEU A 249 0.98 -0.79 -11.22
N GLY A 250 1.92 0.05 -10.80
CA GLY A 250 2.03 0.55 -9.43
C GLY A 250 3.45 0.59 -8.88
N THR A 251 3.58 0.63 -7.54
CA THR A 251 4.86 0.76 -6.86
C THR A 251 5.76 -0.45 -7.13
N VAL A 252 6.99 -0.18 -7.56
CA VAL A 252 8.06 -1.19 -7.73
C VAL A 252 8.87 -1.24 -6.43
N GLY A 253 8.26 -1.79 -5.39
CA GLY A 253 8.83 -1.86 -4.06
C GLY A 253 9.27 -3.27 -3.67
N ARG A 254 9.95 -3.38 -2.52
CA ARG A 254 10.48 -4.66 -2.01
C ARG A 254 9.37 -5.67 -1.75
N ALA A 255 8.24 -5.25 -1.20
CA ALA A 255 7.11 -6.12 -0.90
C ALA A 255 6.48 -6.77 -2.14
N GLN A 256 6.67 -6.19 -3.32
CA GLN A 256 6.15 -6.70 -4.57
C GLN A 256 7.08 -7.72 -5.25
N GLY A 257 8.39 -7.63 -5.00
CA GLY A 257 9.38 -8.61 -5.43
C GLY A 257 9.42 -8.89 -6.94
N LEU A 258 9.37 -7.86 -7.78
CA LEU A 258 9.18 -8.03 -9.24
C LEU A 258 10.33 -8.73 -9.97
N SER A 259 11.47 -8.92 -9.33
CA SER A 259 12.61 -9.65 -9.91
C SER A 259 12.24 -11.08 -10.34
N PHE A 260 11.31 -11.75 -9.61
CA PHE A 260 10.86 -13.09 -10.03
C PHE A 260 9.99 -13.04 -11.30
N ALA A 261 9.19 -11.99 -11.48
CA ALA A 261 8.38 -11.81 -12.69
C ALA A 261 9.23 -11.56 -13.93
N VAL A 262 10.34 -10.81 -13.78
CA VAL A 262 11.34 -10.65 -14.85
C VAL A 262 11.96 -11.99 -15.23
N ARG A 263 12.30 -12.84 -14.25
CA ARG A 263 12.80 -14.20 -14.50
C ARG A 263 11.74 -15.06 -15.19
N ALA A 264 10.48 -14.96 -14.79
CA ALA A 264 9.38 -15.68 -15.41
C ALA A 264 9.19 -15.28 -16.88
N ALA A 265 9.31 -13.99 -17.21
CA ALA A 265 9.25 -13.51 -18.59
C ALA A 265 10.40 -14.09 -19.44
N HIS A 266 11.61 -14.09 -18.89
CA HIS A 266 12.77 -14.72 -19.55
C HIS A 266 12.57 -16.22 -19.78
N ILE A 267 12.08 -16.96 -18.78
CA ILE A 267 11.81 -18.41 -18.87
C ILE A 267 10.74 -18.67 -19.94
N ALA A 268 9.61 -17.94 -19.90
CA ALA A 268 8.53 -18.09 -20.88
C ALA A 268 9.03 -17.87 -22.31
N GLN A 269 9.81 -16.81 -22.53
CA GLN A 269 10.42 -16.52 -23.82
C GLN A 269 11.35 -17.62 -24.29
N ARG A 270 12.20 -18.14 -23.41
CA ARG A 270 13.10 -19.27 -23.73
C ARG A 270 12.35 -20.55 -24.07
N ASN A 271 11.17 -20.73 -23.51
CA ASN A 271 10.27 -21.86 -23.82
C ASN A 271 9.42 -21.61 -25.08
N GLY A 272 9.69 -20.54 -25.83
CA GLY A 272 9.00 -20.23 -27.07
C GLY A 272 7.65 -19.54 -26.89
N THR A 273 7.29 -19.09 -25.70
CA THR A 273 6.05 -18.34 -25.46
C THR A 273 6.25 -16.87 -25.80
N PRO A 274 5.49 -16.30 -26.75
CA PRO A 274 5.55 -14.89 -27.02
C PRO A 274 4.85 -14.11 -25.87
N VAL A 275 5.64 -13.44 -25.04
CA VAL A 275 5.16 -12.70 -23.88
C VAL A 275 5.87 -11.34 -23.80
N VAL A 276 5.15 -10.30 -23.37
CA VAL A 276 5.71 -8.98 -22.99
C VAL A 276 5.20 -8.62 -21.60
N LEU A 277 6.13 -8.42 -20.66
CA LEU A 277 5.83 -7.89 -19.34
C LEU A 277 6.04 -6.38 -19.34
N ARG A 278 4.96 -5.61 -19.21
CA ARG A 278 5.03 -4.16 -19.04
C ARG A 278 4.91 -3.79 -17.57
N ILE A 279 5.93 -3.09 -17.06
CA ILE A 279 5.98 -2.54 -15.69
C ILE A 279 5.81 -1.03 -15.78
N VAL A 280 4.71 -0.51 -15.25
CA VAL A 280 4.40 0.93 -15.21
C VAL A 280 4.45 1.40 -13.77
N GLY A 281 5.40 2.26 -13.43
CA GLY A 281 5.51 2.76 -12.06
C GLY A 281 6.92 3.14 -11.65
N ASP A 282 7.07 3.40 -10.34
CA ASP A 282 8.34 3.76 -9.70
C ASP A 282 8.45 3.11 -8.33
N GLY A 283 9.66 3.05 -7.79
CA GLY A 283 9.90 2.50 -6.46
C GLY A 283 11.34 2.08 -6.22
N ALA A 284 11.60 1.69 -4.97
CA ALA A 284 12.95 1.43 -4.47
C ALA A 284 13.69 0.30 -5.21
N GLN A 285 12.97 -0.61 -5.86
CA GLN A 285 13.58 -1.73 -6.62
C GLN A 285 13.60 -1.52 -8.14
N LEU A 286 13.18 -0.36 -8.64
CA LEU A 286 13.07 -0.14 -10.09
C LEU A 286 14.41 -0.35 -10.81
N GLN A 287 15.50 0.18 -10.27
CA GLN A 287 16.83 0.06 -10.88
C GLN A 287 17.33 -1.39 -10.89
N GLU A 288 17.10 -2.14 -9.83
CA GLU A 288 17.46 -3.56 -9.73
C GLU A 288 16.67 -4.41 -10.74
N VAL A 289 15.37 -4.17 -10.83
CA VAL A 289 14.46 -4.84 -11.78
C VAL A 289 14.87 -4.55 -13.22
N ALA A 290 15.19 -3.30 -13.55
CA ALA A 290 15.66 -2.89 -14.87
C ALA A 290 17.01 -3.53 -15.23
N ALA A 291 17.95 -3.51 -14.31
CA ALA A 291 19.26 -4.15 -14.50
C ALA A 291 19.12 -5.67 -14.70
N LEU A 292 18.21 -6.33 -13.97
CA LEU A 292 17.93 -7.76 -14.15
C LEU A 292 17.30 -8.05 -15.52
N ALA A 293 16.32 -7.26 -15.94
CA ALA A 293 15.68 -7.39 -17.25
C ALA A 293 16.71 -7.28 -18.40
N HIS A 294 17.59 -6.30 -18.30
CA HIS A 294 18.66 -6.09 -19.27
C HIS A 294 19.66 -7.28 -19.29
N ARG A 295 20.14 -7.72 -18.12
CA ARG A 295 21.10 -8.86 -18.03
C ARG A 295 20.54 -10.14 -18.61
N LEU A 296 19.24 -10.40 -18.44
CA LEU A 296 18.57 -11.59 -18.93
C LEU A 296 18.06 -11.45 -20.37
N ALA A 297 18.18 -10.28 -20.98
CA ALA A 297 17.49 -9.95 -22.22
C ALA A 297 16.00 -10.37 -22.17
N ALA A 298 15.36 -10.14 -21.03
CA ALA A 298 13.97 -10.53 -20.80
C ALA A 298 13.01 -9.60 -21.56
N PRO A 299 11.86 -10.08 -22.05
CA PRO A 299 10.88 -9.29 -22.78
C PRO A 299 10.09 -8.39 -21.82
N VAL A 300 10.76 -7.38 -21.27
CA VAL A 300 10.22 -6.48 -20.25
C VAL A 300 10.29 -5.03 -20.74
N GLU A 301 9.15 -4.35 -20.71
CA GLU A 301 9.04 -2.91 -20.92
C GLU A 301 8.89 -2.20 -19.58
N ILE A 302 9.70 -1.18 -19.31
CA ILE A 302 9.60 -0.38 -18.08
C ILE A 302 9.21 1.04 -18.47
N LEU A 303 8.08 1.50 -17.94
CA LEU A 303 7.52 2.82 -18.19
C LEU A 303 7.43 3.63 -16.89
N PRO A 304 7.58 4.96 -16.95
CA PRO A 304 7.42 5.81 -15.78
C PRO A 304 6.00 5.75 -15.23
N PRO A 305 5.76 6.25 -14.00
CA PRO A 305 4.41 6.42 -13.47
C PRO A 305 3.56 7.29 -14.38
N VAL A 306 2.30 6.91 -14.57
CA VAL A 306 1.34 7.64 -15.41
C VAL A 306 0.26 8.31 -14.55
N PRO A 307 -0.34 9.41 -15.03
CA PRO A 307 -1.53 10.00 -14.43
C PRO A 307 -2.69 9.01 -14.39
N TRP A 308 -3.62 9.21 -13.43
CA TRP A 308 -4.78 8.33 -13.30
C TRP A 308 -5.64 8.26 -14.57
N SER A 309 -5.70 9.35 -15.34
CA SER A 309 -6.42 9.40 -16.62
C SER A 309 -5.93 8.40 -17.66
N GLU A 310 -4.65 8.00 -17.60
CA GLU A 310 -4.03 7.08 -18.56
C GLU A 310 -4.06 5.61 -18.10
N VAL A 311 -4.42 5.36 -16.84
CA VAL A 311 -4.44 4.02 -16.25
C VAL A 311 -5.36 3.07 -17.03
N ALA A 312 -6.51 3.56 -17.50
CA ALA A 312 -7.46 2.75 -18.27
C ALA A 312 -6.87 2.22 -19.59
N GLU A 313 -6.01 2.99 -20.25
CA GLU A 313 -5.33 2.59 -21.49
C GLU A 313 -4.36 1.45 -21.25
N HIS A 314 -3.61 1.48 -20.14
CA HIS A 314 -2.72 0.38 -19.77
C HIS A 314 -3.50 -0.90 -19.46
N TYR A 315 -4.62 -0.81 -18.74
CA TYR A 315 -5.48 -1.98 -18.53
C TYR A 315 -6.15 -2.46 -19.83
N ALA A 316 -6.45 -1.55 -20.75
CA ALA A 316 -6.96 -1.93 -22.07
C ALA A 316 -5.89 -2.62 -22.94
N TRP A 317 -4.61 -2.26 -22.78
CA TRP A 317 -3.50 -2.92 -23.44
C TRP A 317 -3.28 -4.36 -22.93
N ALA A 318 -3.55 -4.64 -21.66
CA ALA A 318 -3.24 -5.89 -21.01
C ALA A 318 -4.21 -7.02 -21.36
N ASP A 319 -3.68 -8.22 -21.57
CA ASP A 319 -4.44 -9.48 -21.58
C ASP A 319 -4.64 -9.96 -20.14
N THR A 320 -3.60 -9.86 -19.33
CA THR A 320 -3.61 -10.18 -17.91
C THR A 320 -2.82 -9.15 -17.10
N ALA A 321 -3.19 -8.94 -15.85
CA ALA A 321 -2.49 -8.01 -14.97
C ALA A 321 -1.93 -8.74 -13.73
N LEU A 322 -0.66 -8.48 -13.43
CA LEU A 322 0.09 -9.13 -12.37
C LEU A 322 -0.17 -8.47 -11.03
N VAL A 323 -0.57 -9.28 -10.06
CA VAL A 323 -0.55 -8.96 -8.63
C VAL A 323 0.51 -9.82 -7.97
N SER A 324 1.51 -9.20 -7.34
CA SER A 324 2.59 -9.94 -6.70
C SER A 324 2.94 -9.41 -5.33
N LEU A 325 3.26 -10.33 -4.43
CA LEU A 325 3.79 -10.06 -3.10
C LEU A 325 4.92 -11.05 -2.79
N GLN A 326 5.82 -10.61 -1.92
CA GLN A 326 6.86 -11.46 -1.35
C GLN A 326 6.24 -12.54 -0.46
N ASP A 327 6.95 -13.66 -0.29
CA ASP A 327 6.58 -14.72 0.65
C ASP A 327 6.96 -14.35 2.09
N TRP A 328 6.38 -13.25 2.58
CA TRP A 328 6.52 -12.84 3.98
C TRP A 328 5.23 -13.16 4.72
N PRO A 329 5.30 -13.63 5.98
CA PRO A 329 4.09 -13.96 6.76
C PRO A 329 3.07 -12.81 6.81
N ALA A 330 3.53 -11.56 6.89
CA ALA A 330 2.67 -10.37 6.87
C ALA A 330 1.92 -10.19 5.55
N MET A 331 2.41 -10.74 4.44
CA MET A 331 1.77 -10.60 3.13
C MET A 331 0.59 -11.55 2.96
N SER A 332 0.54 -12.68 3.67
CA SER A 332 -0.60 -13.60 3.63
C SER A 332 -1.90 -13.00 4.18
N VAL A 333 -1.79 -12.00 5.05
CA VAL A 333 -2.95 -11.25 5.60
C VAL A 333 -3.16 -9.90 4.92
N THR A 334 -2.43 -9.63 3.82
CA THR A 334 -2.47 -8.36 3.08
C THR A 334 -3.12 -8.57 1.71
N VAL A 335 -4.00 -7.66 1.31
CA VAL A 335 -4.58 -7.63 -0.04
C VAL A 335 -4.18 -6.32 -0.72
N PRO A 336 -3.38 -6.37 -1.79
CA PRO A 336 -2.99 -5.18 -2.54
C PRO A 336 -4.20 -4.49 -3.18
N SER A 337 -4.29 -3.17 -3.07
CA SER A 337 -5.41 -2.39 -3.65
C SER A 337 -5.53 -2.55 -5.16
N LYS A 338 -4.41 -2.81 -5.85
CA LYS A 338 -4.40 -3.08 -7.29
C LYS A 338 -5.23 -4.30 -7.71
N LEU A 339 -5.40 -5.30 -6.83
CA LEU A 339 -6.27 -6.44 -7.10
C LEU A 339 -7.69 -5.95 -7.40
N TYR A 340 -8.24 -5.07 -6.57
CA TYR A 340 -9.57 -4.51 -6.77
C TYR A 340 -9.66 -3.60 -8.01
N GLU A 341 -8.58 -2.91 -8.36
CA GLU A 341 -8.51 -2.09 -9.58
C GLU A 341 -8.56 -2.97 -10.83
N ILE A 342 -7.79 -4.07 -10.87
CA ILE A 342 -7.79 -5.05 -11.97
C ILE A 342 -9.16 -5.71 -12.12
N MET A 343 -9.76 -6.16 -10.99
CA MET A 343 -11.10 -6.73 -10.97
C MET A 343 -12.14 -5.75 -11.53
N SER A 344 -12.06 -4.48 -11.13
CA SER A 344 -12.94 -3.41 -11.63
C SER A 344 -12.75 -3.17 -13.13
N ALA A 345 -11.51 -3.19 -13.61
CA ALA A 345 -11.20 -3.09 -15.04
C ALA A 345 -11.70 -4.29 -15.85
N GLY A 346 -12.07 -5.40 -15.19
CA GLY A 346 -12.46 -6.66 -15.84
C GLY A 346 -11.31 -7.29 -16.62
N VAL A 347 -10.08 -7.10 -16.16
CA VAL A 347 -8.88 -7.73 -16.70
C VAL A 347 -8.62 -9.02 -15.92
N HIS A 348 -8.13 -10.05 -16.59
CA HIS A 348 -7.68 -11.29 -15.95
C HIS A 348 -6.59 -10.99 -14.93
N VAL A 349 -6.70 -11.56 -13.73
CA VAL A 349 -5.71 -11.43 -12.67
C VAL A 349 -4.72 -12.58 -12.76
N CYS A 350 -3.45 -12.28 -12.98
CA CYS A 350 -2.37 -13.22 -12.76
C CYS A 350 -1.75 -12.89 -11.39
N ALA A 351 -1.98 -13.74 -10.39
CA ALA A 351 -1.57 -13.44 -9.03
C ALA A 351 -0.44 -14.37 -8.55
N SER A 352 0.67 -13.79 -8.08
CA SER A 352 1.72 -14.52 -7.35
C SER A 352 1.66 -14.08 -5.89
N VAL A 353 0.73 -14.67 -5.15
CA VAL A 353 0.35 -14.29 -3.80
C VAL A 353 -0.12 -15.51 -3.01
N ASP A 354 -0.20 -15.35 -1.68
CA ASP A 354 -0.81 -16.33 -0.79
C ASP A 354 -1.88 -15.67 0.11
N GLY A 355 -2.50 -16.47 0.96
CA GLY A 355 -3.44 -16.03 1.99
C GLY A 355 -4.74 -15.45 1.45
N GLU A 356 -5.17 -14.29 1.96
CA GLU A 356 -6.48 -13.71 1.60
C GLU A 356 -6.55 -13.23 0.16
N ALA A 357 -5.45 -12.69 -0.37
CA ALA A 357 -5.40 -12.24 -1.75
C ALA A 357 -5.63 -13.40 -2.75
N ARG A 358 -5.01 -14.56 -2.47
CA ARG A 358 -5.24 -15.80 -3.22
C ARG A 358 -6.70 -16.20 -3.20
N ARG A 359 -7.29 -16.30 -2.01
CA ARG A 359 -8.71 -16.69 -1.85
C ARG A 359 -9.66 -15.76 -2.60
N ILE A 360 -9.42 -14.44 -2.58
CA ILE A 360 -10.25 -13.48 -3.33
C ILE A 360 -10.19 -13.76 -4.83
N VAL A 361 -9.01 -14.04 -5.41
CA VAL A 361 -8.90 -14.33 -6.84
C VAL A 361 -9.63 -15.63 -7.20
N GLU A 362 -9.46 -16.68 -6.39
CA GLU A 362 -10.09 -17.98 -6.57
C GLU A 362 -11.61 -17.89 -6.40
N ASP A 363 -12.11 -17.29 -5.31
CA ASP A 363 -13.55 -17.16 -5.01
C ASP A 363 -14.27 -16.27 -6.03
N ALA A 364 -13.60 -15.23 -6.50
CA ALA A 364 -14.15 -14.35 -7.53
C ALA A 364 -14.12 -14.97 -8.94
N GLY A 365 -13.34 -16.02 -9.16
CA GLY A 365 -13.11 -16.58 -10.50
C GLY A 365 -12.60 -15.52 -11.48
N CYS A 366 -11.67 -14.67 -11.03
CA CYS A 366 -11.21 -13.51 -11.79
C CYS A 366 -9.80 -13.67 -12.35
N GLY A 367 -9.20 -14.86 -12.21
CA GLY A 367 -7.85 -15.13 -12.69
C GLY A 367 -7.23 -16.39 -12.12
N ASP A 368 -5.94 -16.51 -12.29
CA ASP A 368 -5.12 -17.64 -11.86
C ASP A 368 -4.08 -17.23 -10.82
N VAL A 369 -3.74 -18.17 -9.93
CA VAL A 369 -2.80 -17.91 -8.82
C VAL A 369 -1.63 -18.88 -8.87
N THR A 370 -0.43 -18.34 -8.64
CA THR A 370 0.79 -19.12 -8.39
C THR A 370 1.28 -18.86 -6.95
N ALA A 371 2.17 -19.72 -6.47
CA ALA A 371 2.88 -19.43 -5.23
C ALA A 371 3.71 -18.15 -5.34
N PRO A 372 3.90 -17.39 -4.24
CA PRO A 372 4.77 -16.23 -4.24
C PRO A 372 6.18 -16.58 -4.70
N GLN A 373 6.82 -15.69 -5.48
CA GLN A 373 8.22 -15.79 -5.92
C GLN A 373 8.57 -17.04 -6.78
N ASP A 374 7.60 -17.81 -7.23
CA ASP A 374 7.84 -18.94 -8.11
C ASP A 374 7.85 -18.52 -9.59
N SER A 375 9.06 -18.22 -10.09
CA SER A 375 9.26 -17.81 -11.48
C SER A 375 8.92 -18.91 -12.49
N GLN A 376 9.09 -20.19 -12.12
CA GLN A 376 8.80 -21.32 -12.98
C GLN A 376 7.29 -21.50 -13.15
N ALA A 377 6.55 -21.54 -12.03
CA ALA A 377 5.10 -21.64 -12.05
C ALA A 377 4.46 -20.46 -12.78
N LEU A 378 4.99 -19.24 -12.57
CA LEU A 378 4.49 -18.04 -13.25
C LEU A 378 4.74 -18.10 -14.76
N ALA A 379 5.93 -18.54 -15.20
CA ALA A 379 6.24 -18.71 -16.61
C ALA A 379 5.35 -19.79 -17.26
N PHE A 380 5.11 -20.90 -16.57
CA PHE A 380 4.20 -21.94 -17.03
C PHE A 380 2.76 -21.44 -17.16
N LEU A 381 2.29 -20.66 -16.18
CA LEU A 381 0.97 -20.03 -16.24
C LEU A 381 0.85 -19.10 -17.46
N TRP A 382 1.86 -18.26 -17.73
CA TRP A 382 1.85 -17.39 -18.90
C TRP A 382 1.84 -18.17 -20.23
N SER A 383 2.56 -19.29 -20.28
CA SER A 383 2.54 -20.18 -21.45
C SER A 383 1.14 -20.80 -21.65
N ALA A 384 0.49 -21.22 -20.57
CA ALA A 384 -0.87 -21.76 -20.63
C ALA A 384 -1.90 -20.69 -21.07
N LEU A 385 -1.79 -19.46 -20.57
CA LEU A 385 -2.66 -18.34 -20.96
C LEU A 385 -2.44 -17.90 -22.42
N ALA A 386 -1.19 -17.98 -22.92
CA ALA A 386 -0.88 -17.72 -24.32
C ALA A 386 -1.47 -18.78 -25.26
N ALA A 387 -1.42 -20.06 -24.84
CA ALA A 387 -1.94 -21.19 -25.59
C ALA A 387 -3.49 -21.25 -25.57
N ASP A 388 -4.10 -20.96 -24.43
CA ASP A 388 -5.57 -20.94 -24.27
C ASP A 388 -6.05 -19.57 -23.79
N ARG A 389 -6.37 -18.73 -24.74
CA ARG A 389 -6.86 -17.37 -24.52
C ARG A 389 -8.28 -17.31 -23.95
N SER A 390 -9.05 -18.38 -23.96
CA SER A 390 -10.38 -18.41 -23.37
C SER A 390 -10.34 -18.21 -21.85
N ARG A 391 -9.26 -18.58 -21.20
CA ARG A 391 -9.02 -18.37 -19.77
C ARG A 391 -8.93 -16.89 -19.37
N LEU A 392 -8.65 -16.01 -20.32
CA LEU A 392 -8.58 -14.55 -20.10
C LEU A 392 -9.97 -13.90 -20.02
N ASP A 393 -11.03 -14.60 -20.42
CA ASP A 393 -12.40 -14.09 -20.42
C ASP A 393 -13.03 -14.23 -19.02
N VAL A 394 -12.72 -13.27 -18.13
CA VAL A 394 -13.18 -13.29 -16.75
C VAL A 394 -14.24 -12.18 -16.51
N THR A 395 -15.31 -12.53 -15.81
CA THR A 395 -16.36 -11.58 -15.40
C THR A 395 -16.59 -11.56 -13.88
N GLY A 396 -16.03 -12.54 -13.18
CA GLY A 396 -16.24 -12.78 -11.76
C GLY A 396 -15.76 -11.62 -10.89
N GLY A 397 -14.66 -10.96 -11.25
CA GLY A 397 -14.10 -9.86 -10.47
C GLY A 397 -15.06 -8.68 -10.29
N ARG A 398 -15.73 -8.23 -11.36
CA ARG A 398 -16.73 -7.15 -11.28
C ARG A 398 -17.94 -7.56 -10.44
N ARG A 399 -18.41 -8.80 -10.56
CA ARG A 399 -19.53 -9.33 -9.77
C ARG A 399 -19.19 -9.42 -8.29
N TRP A 400 -17.96 -9.80 -7.96
CA TRP A 400 -17.49 -9.86 -6.58
C TRP A 400 -17.40 -8.48 -5.92
N LEU A 401 -17.10 -7.42 -6.68
CA LEU A 401 -17.01 -6.05 -6.21
C LEU A 401 -18.37 -5.36 -6.04
N ALA A 402 -19.41 -5.83 -6.72
CA ALA A 402 -20.77 -5.29 -6.67
C ALA A 402 -21.49 -5.67 -5.38
#